data_f4382b82bdbcddbe708e240ca90e39b7
#
_entry.id   f4382b82bdbcddbe708e240ca90e39b7
#
_cell.length_a   1.000
_cell.length_b   1.000
_cell.length_c   1.000
_cell.angle_alpha   90.00
_cell.angle_beta   90.00
_cell.angle_gamma   90.00
#
_symmetry.space_group_name_H-M   'P 1'
#
loop_
_entity.id
_entity.type
_entity.pdbx_description
1 polymer ?
#
loop_
_entity_poly.entity_id
_entity_poly.type
_entity_poly.pdbx_seq_one_letter_code
_entity_poly.pdbx_strand_id
1 'polypeptide(L)'
;MEELPLDRVTFYSFLVLCMVLCLPVISHYLRRYPKLLKFINYLLLFVYFFANLYLTLLSRPTNLYHHMELTPFWSYKAAMYDLELREEVLLNILLYVPFGYLIHYAFPKLKWWTIVVSGFLMSGFTETIQLFFKLGLCEVDDLISNTLGTIIGVGLYRGYKRIVSKKKGAA
;
A
#
# COMPACT_ATOMS: atom_id res chain seq x y z
N MET A 1 22.03 0.95 18.70
CA MET A 1 20.96 0.99 17.71
C MET A 1 19.80 0.23 18.33
N GLU A 2 18.80 0.92 18.81
CA GLU A 2 17.56 0.24 19.22
C GLU A 2 16.87 -0.16 17.90
N GLU A 3 16.91 -1.44 17.60
CA GLU A 3 16.08 -2.02 16.56
C GLU A 3 14.65 -1.65 16.89
N LEU A 4 13.92 -1.04 15.95
CA LEU A 4 12.47 -0.93 16.10
C LEU A 4 11.97 -2.36 16.40
N PRO A 5 11.31 -2.59 17.54
CA PRO A 5 10.93 -3.95 17.86
C PRO A 5 10.09 -4.49 16.70
N LEU A 6 10.48 -5.63 16.18
CA LEU A 6 9.79 -6.42 15.14
C LEU A 6 8.26 -6.39 15.35
N ASP A 7 7.83 -6.32 16.60
CA ASP A 7 6.45 -6.15 17.05
C ASP A 7 5.71 -4.95 16.47
N ARG A 8 6.38 -3.80 16.27
CA ARG A 8 5.69 -2.60 15.74
C ARG A 8 5.45 -2.74 14.24
N VAL A 9 6.44 -3.18 13.48
CA VAL A 9 6.30 -3.38 12.03
C VAL A 9 5.27 -4.48 11.77
N THR A 10 5.35 -5.59 12.49
CA THR A 10 4.37 -6.69 12.43
C THR A 10 2.97 -6.22 12.80
N PHE A 11 2.83 -5.40 13.86
CA PHE A 11 1.54 -4.86 14.28
C PHE A 11 0.91 -3.95 13.22
N TYR A 12 1.66 -3.01 12.66
CA TYR A 12 1.15 -2.12 11.61
C TYR A 12 0.82 -2.87 10.32
N SER A 13 1.61 -3.88 9.99
CA SER A 13 1.36 -4.74 8.84
C SER A 13 0.07 -5.53 8.99
N PHE A 14 -0.16 -6.05 10.18
CA PHE A 14 -1.41 -6.71 10.53
C PHE A 14 -2.61 -5.77 10.45
N LEU A 15 -2.48 -4.52 10.92
CA LEU A 15 -3.52 -3.50 10.78
C LEU A 15 -3.83 -3.20 9.31
N VAL A 16 -2.81 -3.04 8.47
CA VAL A 16 -2.97 -2.82 7.03
C VAL A 16 -3.66 -4.01 6.39
N LEU A 17 -3.25 -5.23 6.73
CA LEU A 17 -3.88 -6.46 6.23
C LEU A 17 -5.35 -6.55 6.65
N CYS A 18 -5.66 -6.31 7.93
CA CYS A 18 -7.04 -6.25 8.43
C CYS A 18 -7.86 -5.19 7.69
N MET A 19 -7.30 -4.01 7.48
CA MET A 19 -7.94 -2.95 6.71
C MET A 19 -8.29 -3.43 5.29
N VAL A 20 -7.34 -4.05 4.59
CA VAL A 20 -7.55 -4.59 3.23
C VAL A 20 -8.65 -5.63 3.20
N LEU A 21 -8.65 -6.58 4.14
CA LEU A 21 -9.64 -7.66 4.20
C LEU A 21 -11.03 -7.14 4.60
N CYS A 22 -11.10 -6.11 5.45
CA CYS A 22 -12.37 -5.53 5.89
C CYS A 22 -13.00 -4.60 4.83
N LEU A 23 -12.22 -3.98 3.94
CA LEU A 23 -12.75 -3.04 2.96
C LEU A 23 -13.88 -3.59 2.08
N PRO A 24 -13.77 -4.78 1.45
CA PRO A 24 -14.86 -5.36 0.66
C PRO A 24 -16.09 -5.67 1.51
N VAL A 25 -15.87 -6.13 2.75
CA VAL A 25 -16.94 -6.46 3.71
C VAL A 25 -17.68 -5.19 4.13
N ILE A 26 -16.98 -4.17 4.56
CA ILE A 26 -17.55 -2.85 4.92
C ILE A 26 -18.31 -2.28 3.72
N SER A 27 -17.71 -2.32 2.54
CA SER A 27 -18.34 -1.84 1.31
C SER A 27 -19.61 -2.62 0.96
N HIS A 28 -19.65 -3.92 1.27
CA HIS A 28 -20.84 -4.75 1.05
C HIS A 28 -21.98 -4.41 2.00
N TYR A 29 -21.72 -4.32 3.30
CA TYR A 29 -22.75 -4.03 4.31
C TYR A 29 -23.25 -2.60 4.23
N LEU A 30 -22.36 -1.62 4.02
CA LEU A 30 -22.72 -0.20 3.98
C LEU A 30 -23.22 0.28 2.62
N ARG A 31 -23.31 -0.58 1.60
CA ARG A 31 -23.82 -0.20 0.27
C ARG A 31 -25.23 0.40 0.28
N ARG A 32 -26.01 0.12 1.33
CA ARG A 32 -27.36 0.69 1.55
C ARG A 32 -27.30 2.18 1.92
N TYR A 33 -26.15 2.63 2.43
CA TYR A 33 -25.89 4.00 2.86
C TYR A 33 -24.75 4.62 2.06
N PRO A 34 -24.98 4.99 0.79
CA PRO A 34 -23.90 5.38 -0.12
C PRO A 34 -23.14 6.65 0.32
N LYS A 35 -23.82 7.59 1.00
CA LYS A 35 -23.17 8.80 1.53
C LYS A 35 -22.22 8.46 2.69
N LEU A 36 -22.67 7.60 3.61
CA LEU A 36 -21.86 7.13 4.74
C LEU A 36 -20.64 6.32 4.23
N LEU A 37 -20.87 5.43 3.28
CA LEU A 37 -19.80 4.61 2.71
C LEU A 37 -18.75 5.48 2.00
N LYS A 38 -19.18 6.53 1.29
CA LYS A 38 -18.27 7.48 0.66
C LYS A 38 -17.48 8.26 1.71
N PHE A 39 -18.12 8.72 2.77
CA PHE A 39 -17.44 9.40 3.87
C PHE A 39 -16.39 8.50 4.54
N ILE A 40 -16.76 7.25 4.88
CA ILE A 40 -15.84 6.27 5.46
C ILE A 40 -14.65 6.01 4.54
N ASN A 41 -14.87 5.88 3.22
CA ASN A 41 -13.79 5.67 2.27
C ASN A 41 -12.79 6.84 2.25
N TYR A 42 -13.27 8.09 2.28
CA TYR A 42 -12.38 9.25 2.34
C TYR A 42 -11.65 9.34 3.68
N LEU A 43 -12.31 9.00 4.79
CA LEU A 43 -11.68 8.93 6.10
C LEU A 43 -10.58 7.86 6.12
N LEU A 44 -10.85 6.67 5.59
CA LEU A 44 -9.86 5.59 5.48
C LEU A 44 -8.70 5.97 4.57
N LEU A 45 -8.97 6.67 3.46
CA LEU A 45 -7.92 7.18 2.57
C LEU A 45 -7.03 8.20 3.29
N PHE A 46 -7.62 9.10 4.07
CA PHE A 46 -6.90 10.06 4.87
C PHE A 46 -6.02 9.36 5.93
N VAL A 47 -6.60 8.46 6.72
CA VAL A 47 -5.87 7.67 7.72
C VAL A 47 -4.75 6.86 7.09
N TYR A 48 -5.02 6.22 5.94
CA TYR A 48 -4.02 5.47 5.19
C TYR A 48 -2.84 6.36 4.76
N PHE A 49 -3.12 7.55 4.23
CA PHE A 49 -2.07 8.46 3.77
C PHE A 49 -1.13 8.85 4.91
N PHE A 50 -1.68 9.21 6.08
CA PHE A 50 -0.86 9.54 7.25
C PHE A 50 -0.13 8.33 7.83
N ALA A 51 -0.76 7.15 7.85
CA ALA A 51 -0.11 5.92 8.27
C ALA A 51 1.05 5.55 7.32
N ASN A 52 0.85 5.69 6.01
CA ASN A 52 1.89 5.47 5.03
C ASN A 52 3.08 6.42 5.25
N LEU A 53 2.84 7.72 5.37
CA LEU A 53 3.90 8.70 5.67
C LEU A 53 4.64 8.38 6.97
N TYR A 54 3.92 7.98 8.01
CA TYR A 54 4.53 7.60 9.28
C TYR A 54 5.44 6.39 9.11
N LEU A 55 4.94 5.31 8.51
CA LEU A 55 5.68 4.06 8.35
C LEU A 55 6.87 4.20 7.42
N THR A 56 6.73 4.97 6.34
CA THR A 56 7.79 5.06 5.33
C THR A 56 8.81 6.15 5.61
N LEU A 57 8.45 7.21 6.33
CA LEU A 57 9.34 8.34 6.55
C LEU A 57 9.64 8.58 8.03
N LEU A 58 8.62 8.72 8.88
CA LEU A 58 8.80 9.20 10.24
C LEU A 58 9.30 8.15 11.22
N SER A 59 9.05 6.87 10.95
CA SER A 59 9.49 5.76 11.81
C SER A 59 10.89 5.25 11.47
N ARG A 60 11.46 5.69 10.34
CA ARG A 60 12.79 5.24 9.91
C ARG A 60 13.91 6.02 10.58
N PRO A 61 14.99 5.35 11.05
CA PRO A 61 16.17 6.02 11.57
C PRO A 61 16.91 6.75 10.46
N THR A 62 17.58 7.85 10.81
CA THR A 62 18.46 8.56 9.88
C THR A 62 19.82 7.86 9.77
N ASN A 63 20.31 7.68 8.57
CA ASN A 63 21.63 7.12 8.27
C ASN A 63 22.71 8.22 8.17
N LEU A 64 23.97 7.83 8.32
CA LEU A 64 25.10 8.75 8.16
C LEU A 64 25.32 9.14 6.68
N TYR A 65 25.03 8.22 5.75
CA TYR A 65 25.27 8.37 4.32
C TYR A 65 24.01 8.16 3.51
N HIS A 66 24.00 8.64 2.28
CA HIS A 66 23.00 8.30 1.29
C HIS A 66 23.28 6.90 0.75
N HIS A 67 22.30 6.03 0.81
CA HIS A 67 22.38 4.68 0.26
C HIS A 67 21.36 4.50 -0.84
N MET A 68 21.79 3.95 -1.97
CA MET A 68 20.94 3.65 -3.12
C MET A 68 21.25 2.25 -3.63
N GLU A 69 20.19 1.47 -3.90
CA GLU A 69 20.30 0.20 -4.59
C GLU A 69 19.40 0.26 -5.84
N LEU A 70 20.04 0.37 -7.00
CA LEU A 70 19.36 0.54 -8.29
C LEU A 70 19.31 -0.74 -9.11
N THR A 71 19.82 -1.85 -8.57
CA THR A 71 19.79 -3.16 -9.25
C THR A 71 18.39 -3.77 -9.16
N PRO A 72 17.62 -3.85 -10.26
CA PRO A 72 16.28 -4.42 -10.20
C PRO A 72 16.31 -5.88 -9.74
N PHE A 73 15.32 -6.25 -8.92
CA PHE A 73 15.14 -7.59 -8.36
C PHE A 73 16.26 -8.06 -7.42
N TRP A 74 17.07 -7.14 -6.89
CA TRP A 74 18.09 -7.46 -5.92
C TRP A 74 17.48 -8.00 -4.62
N SER A 75 16.55 -7.24 -4.03
CA SER A 75 15.88 -7.62 -2.79
C SER A 75 15.05 -8.89 -2.95
N TYR A 76 14.42 -9.11 -4.11
CA TYR A 76 13.68 -10.35 -4.40
C TYR A 76 14.58 -11.59 -4.44
N LYS A 77 15.81 -11.46 -4.98
CA LYS A 77 16.78 -12.56 -4.98
C LYS A 77 17.31 -12.82 -3.57
N ALA A 78 17.64 -11.78 -2.83
CA ALA A 78 18.13 -11.89 -1.47
C ALA A 78 17.05 -12.46 -0.52
N ALA A 79 15.79 -12.08 -0.71
CA ALA A 79 14.63 -12.58 0.03
C ALA A 79 14.41 -14.11 -0.09
N MET A 80 15.02 -14.77 -1.06
CA MET A 80 14.99 -16.24 -1.12
C MET A 80 15.78 -16.91 0.01
N TYR A 81 16.76 -16.19 0.56
CA TYR A 81 17.70 -16.70 1.57
C TYR A 81 17.63 -15.93 2.89
N ASP A 82 17.04 -14.74 2.88
CA ASP A 82 16.93 -13.83 4.01
C ASP A 82 15.43 -13.59 4.34
N LEU A 83 15.06 -13.94 5.56
CA LEU A 83 13.67 -13.82 6.04
C LEU A 83 13.27 -12.37 6.24
N GLU A 84 14.20 -11.51 6.72
CA GLU A 84 13.93 -10.10 7.00
C GLU A 84 13.65 -9.35 5.69
N LEU A 85 14.48 -9.55 4.67
CA LEU A 85 14.25 -8.97 3.33
C LEU A 85 12.96 -9.49 2.68
N ARG A 86 12.60 -10.76 2.91
CA ARG A 86 11.32 -11.31 2.43
C ARG A 86 10.14 -10.62 3.07
N GLU A 87 10.19 -10.39 4.36
CA GLU A 87 9.16 -9.65 5.09
C GLU A 87 9.07 -8.22 4.57
N GLU A 88 10.19 -7.54 4.37
CA GLU A 88 10.23 -6.17 3.84
C GLU A 88 9.59 -6.06 2.47
N VAL A 89 9.93 -6.93 1.51
CA VAL A 89 9.29 -6.98 0.18
C VAL A 89 7.78 -7.21 0.29
N LEU A 90 7.35 -8.14 1.13
CA LEU A 90 5.93 -8.42 1.33
C LEU A 90 5.20 -7.25 1.96
N LEU A 91 5.82 -6.57 2.93
CA LEU A 91 5.27 -5.41 3.61
C LEU A 91 5.07 -4.23 2.65
N ASN A 92 6.03 -3.97 1.78
CA ASN A 92 5.93 -2.94 0.76
C ASN A 92 4.76 -3.23 -0.20
N ILE A 93 4.60 -4.47 -0.66
CA ILE A 93 3.43 -4.85 -1.47
C ILE A 93 2.13 -4.61 -0.68
N LEU A 94 2.04 -5.14 0.55
CA LEU A 94 0.82 -5.04 1.36
C LEU A 94 0.45 -3.60 1.69
N LEU A 95 1.45 -2.75 1.95
CA LEU A 95 1.25 -1.35 2.29
C LEU A 95 0.50 -0.60 1.17
N TYR A 96 0.75 -0.90 -0.10
CA TYR A 96 0.13 -0.20 -1.23
C TYR A 96 -1.16 -0.86 -1.75
N VAL A 97 -1.56 -2.03 -1.25
CA VAL A 97 -2.86 -2.63 -1.61
C VAL A 97 -4.05 -1.74 -1.20
N PRO A 98 -4.11 -1.17 0.03
CA PRO A 98 -5.18 -0.22 0.40
C PRO A 98 -5.23 1.00 -0.51
N PHE A 99 -4.07 1.53 -0.94
CA PHE A 99 -4.00 2.67 -1.85
C PHE A 99 -4.77 2.38 -3.15
N GLY A 100 -4.43 1.29 -3.83
CA GLY A 100 -5.08 0.92 -5.09
C GLY A 100 -6.59 0.70 -4.94
N TYR A 101 -7.03 0.08 -3.84
CA TYR A 101 -8.44 -0.16 -3.55
C TYR A 101 -9.18 1.14 -3.26
N LEU A 102 -8.69 1.94 -2.30
CA LEU A 102 -9.36 3.15 -1.81
C LEU A 102 -9.44 4.25 -2.86
N ILE A 103 -8.36 4.47 -3.63
CA ILE A 103 -8.37 5.44 -4.72
C ILE A 103 -9.37 5.03 -5.81
N HIS A 104 -9.41 3.75 -6.18
CA HIS A 104 -10.35 3.29 -7.20
C HIS A 104 -11.80 3.38 -6.71
N TYR A 105 -12.03 3.18 -5.42
CA TYR A 105 -13.34 3.36 -4.80
C TYR A 105 -13.75 4.84 -4.77
N ALA A 106 -12.85 5.72 -4.36
CA ALA A 106 -13.10 7.17 -4.28
C ALA A 106 -13.34 7.80 -5.66
N PHE A 107 -12.59 7.34 -6.67
CA PHE A 107 -12.61 7.87 -8.04
C PHE A 107 -12.92 6.79 -9.07
N PRO A 108 -14.16 6.26 -9.12
CA PRO A 108 -14.53 5.12 -9.96
C PRO A 108 -14.51 5.40 -11.47
N LYS A 109 -14.37 6.67 -11.87
CA LYS A 109 -14.24 7.10 -13.27
C LYS A 109 -12.80 7.06 -13.77
N LEU A 110 -11.81 6.99 -12.87
CA LEU A 110 -10.42 6.90 -13.27
C LEU A 110 -10.15 5.55 -13.93
N LYS A 111 -9.33 5.58 -14.95
CA LYS A 111 -8.83 4.37 -15.59
C LYS A 111 -7.89 3.66 -14.61
N TRP A 112 -7.94 2.34 -14.60
CA TRP A 112 -7.14 1.54 -13.67
C TRP A 112 -5.63 1.84 -13.74
N TRP A 113 -5.10 2.03 -14.94
CA TRP A 113 -3.68 2.35 -15.15
C TRP A 113 -3.29 3.72 -14.58
N THR A 114 -4.21 4.72 -14.58
CA THR A 114 -3.96 6.02 -13.97
C THR A 114 -3.71 5.87 -12.46
N ILE A 115 -4.45 4.97 -11.81
CA ILE A 115 -4.28 4.67 -10.39
C ILE A 115 -2.95 3.97 -10.15
N VAL A 116 -2.56 3.03 -11.02
CA VAL A 116 -1.27 2.35 -10.94
C VAL A 116 -0.12 3.35 -11.10
N VAL A 117 -0.21 4.25 -12.08
CA VAL A 117 0.78 5.32 -12.28
C VAL A 117 0.84 6.23 -11.05
N SER A 118 -0.30 6.58 -10.43
CA SER A 118 -0.29 7.40 -9.21
C SER A 118 0.37 6.69 -8.03
N GLY A 119 0.21 5.36 -7.91
CA GLY A 119 0.91 4.56 -6.90
C GLY A 119 2.42 4.52 -7.14
N PHE A 120 2.84 4.32 -8.39
CA PHE A 120 4.25 4.39 -8.78
C PHE A 120 4.86 5.77 -8.46
N LEU A 121 4.18 6.87 -8.80
CA LEU A 121 4.66 8.22 -8.53
C LEU A 121 4.71 8.52 -7.03
N MET A 122 3.74 8.05 -6.25
CA MET A 122 3.74 8.19 -4.80
C MET A 122 4.92 7.42 -4.18
N SER A 123 5.19 6.20 -4.64
CA SER A 123 6.35 5.42 -4.21
C SER A 123 7.65 6.13 -4.55
N GLY A 124 7.83 6.56 -5.81
CA GLY A 124 9.02 7.28 -6.23
C GLY A 124 9.26 8.59 -5.45
N PHE A 125 8.19 9.28 -5.10
CA PHE A 125 8.28 10.47 -4.23
C PHE A 125 8.75 10.09 -2.82
N THR A 126 8.25 9.00 -2.25
CA THR A 126 8.68 8.48 -0.94
C THR A 126 10.16 8.12 -0.97
N GLU A 127 10.61 7.34 -1.97
CA GLU A 127 12.01 6.95 -2.14
C GLU A 127 12.94 8.18 -2.29
N THR A 128 12.48 9.19 -3.04
CA THR A 128 13.24 10.45 -3.20
C THR A 128 13.40 11.17 -1.87
N ILE A 129 12.34 11.23 -1.03
CA ILE A 129 12.41 11.82 0.31
C ILE A 129 13.35 11.01 1.20
N GLN A 130 13.25 9.69 1.21
CA GLN A 130 14.11 8.82 1.99
C GLN A 130 15.59 9.03 1.62
N LEU A 131 15.90 9.09 0.34
CA LEU A 131 17.24 9.38 -0.12
C LEU A 131 17.71 10.75 0.35
N PHE A 132 16.89 11.81 0.16
CA PHE A 132 17.29 13.17 0.51
C PHE A 132 17.53 13.34 2.01
N PHE A 133 16.69 12.76 2.85
CA PHE A 133 16.77 12.82 4.31
C PHE A 133 17.56 11.67 4.94
N LYS A 134 18.15 10.77 4.14
CA LYS A 134 18.93 9.61 4.60
C LYS A 134 18.12 8.66 5.50
N LEU A 135 16.87 8.41 5.14
CA LEU A 135 15.92 7.61 5.92
C LEU A 135 15.90 6.14 5.47
N GLY A 136 17.04 5.53 5.34
CA GLY A 136 17.16 4.14 4.91
C GLY A 136 17.87 3.99 3.56
N LEU A 137 17.61 2.87 2.90
CA LEU A 137 18.10 2.54 1.56
C LEU A 137 17.02 2.92 0.54
N CYS A 138 17.39 3.70 -0.48
CA CYS A 138 16.51 4.00 -1.61
C CYS A 138 16.60 2.86 -2.63
N GLU A 139 15.52 2.12 -2.83
CA GLU A 139 15.51 0.91 -3.64
C GLU A 139 14.55 0.98 -4.83
N VAL A 140 15.04 0.54 -6.00
CA VAL A 140 14.15 0.35 -7.17
C VAL A 140 13.12 -0.75 -6.90
N ASP A 141 13.49 -1.75 -6.11
CA ASP A 141 12.61 -2.87 -5.77
C ASP A 141 11.41 -2.44 -4.93
N ASP A 142 11.55 -1.40 -4.12
CA ASP A 142 10.43 -0.79 -3.38
C ASP A 142 9.42 -0.16 -4.34
N LEU A 143 9.89 0.53 -5.40
CA LEU A 143 9.00 1.02 -6.46
C LEU A 143 8.21 -0.12 -7.12
N ILE A 144 8.88 -1.23 -7.39
CA ILE A 144 8.26 -2.42 -8.02
C ILE A 144 7.21 -3.02 -7.08
N SER A 145 7.59 -3.27 -5.81
CA SER A 145 6.73 -3.86 -4.78
C SER A 145 5.49 -3.01 -4.51
N ASN A 146 5.68 -1.70 -4.32
CA ASN A 146 4.62 -0.73 -4.07
C ASN A 146 3.65 -0.61 -5.26
N THR A 147 4.19 -0.62 -6.49
CA THR A 147 3.38 -0.63 -7.71
C THR A 147 2.57 -1.92 -7.84
N LEU A 148 3.19 -3.08 -7.54
CA LEU A 148 2.50 -4.37 -7.53
C LEU A 148 1.37 -4.38 -6.50
N GLY A 149 1.59 -3.86 -5.30
CA GLY A 149 0.56 -3.68 -4.28
C GLY A 149 -0.61 -2.85 -4.79
N THR A 150 -0.32 -1.72 -5.46
CA THR A 150 -1.36 -0.88 -6.09
C THR A 150 -2.17 -1.66 -7.13
N ILE A 151 -1.53 -2.45 -7.99
CA ILE A 151 -2.21 -3.29 -9.00
C ILE A 151 -3.14 -4.29 -8.32
N ILE A 152 -2.68 -4.97 -7.27
CA ILE A 152 -3.48 -5.91 -6.47
C ILE A 152 -4.70 -5.20 -5.90
N GLY A 153 -4.54 -4.02 -5.27
CA GLY A 153 -5.62 -3.24 -4.70
C GLY A 153 -6.69 -2.84 -5.73
N VAL A 154 -6.27 -2.38 -6.91
CA VAL A 154 -7.16 -2.10 -8.05
C VAL A 154 -7.90 -3.37 -8.49
N GLY A 155 -7.20 -4.51 -8.55
CA GLY A 155 -7.78 -5.80 -8.90
C GLY A 155 -8.86 -6.25 -7.93
N LEU A 156 -8.61 -6.12 -6.63
CA LEU A 156 -9.57 -6.43 -5.55
C LEU A 156 -10.83 -5.57 -5.65
N TYR A 157 -10.70 -4.27 -5.85
CA TYR A 157 -11.86 -3.40 -6.04
C TYR A 157 -12.68 -3.78 -7.28
N ARG A 158 -12.05 -4.05 -8.41
CA ARG A 158 -12.74 -4.45 -9.64
C ARG A 158 -13.44 -5.80 -9.48
N GLY A 159 -12.80 -6.74 -8.79
CA GLY A 159 -13.40 -8.04 -8.44
C GLY A 159 -14.64 -7.85 -7.57
N TYR A 160 -14.54 -7.08 -6.49
CA TYR A 160 -15.67 -6.72 -5.64
C TYR A 160 -16.83 -6.10 -6.44
N LYS A 161 -16.54 -5.11 -7.28
CA LYS A 161 -17.54 -4.43 -8.11
C LYS A 161 -18.27 -5.41 -9.06
N ARG A 162 -17.54 -6.35 -9.66
CA ARG A 162 -18.14 -7.38 -10.55
C ARG A 162 -19.10 -8.30 -9.79
N ILE A 163 -18.73 -8.73 -8.57
CA ILE A 163 -19.58 -9.59 -7.73
C ILE A 163 -20.87 -8.87 -7.36
N VAL A 164 -20.76 -7.60 -6.95
CA VAL A 164 -21.92 -6.78 -6.55
C VAL A 164 -22.85 -6.51 -7.74
N SER A 165 -22.29 -6.25 -8.93
CA SER A 165 -23.12 -5.99 -10.13
C SER A 165 -23.86 -7.24 -10.62
N LYS A 166 -23.25 -8.42 -10.57
CA LYS A 166 -23.92 -9.69 -10.92
C LYS A 166 -25.12 -9.99 -10.02
N LYS A 167 -25.00 -9.74 -8.71
CA LYS A 167 -26.12 -9.93 -7.77
C LYS A 167 -27.28 -8.95 -7.99
N LYS A 168 -27.05 -7.79 -8.59
CA LYS A 168 -28.12 -6.83 -8.93
C LYS A 168 -28.87 -7.19 -10.20
N GLY A 169 -28.26 -7.92 -11.13
CA GLY A 169 -28.90 -8.36 -12.37
C GLY A 169 -29.66 -9.69 -12.23
N ALA A 170 -29.49 -10.39 -11.10
CA ALA A 170 -30.13 -11.67 -10.80
C ALA A 170 -31.31 -11.56 -9.79
N ALA A 171 -31.58 -10.35 -9.31
CA ALA A 171 -32.70 -10.00 -8.42
C ALA A 171 -33.68 -9.06 -9.13
#